data_d97ca54af6b0409c8ccdc31f0c1a1c3f
#
_entry.id   d97ca54af6b0409c8ccdc31f0c1a1c3f
#
_cell.length_a   1.000
_cell.length_b   1.000
_cell.length_c   1.000
_cell.angle_alpha   90.00
_cell.angle_beta   90.00
_cell.angle_gamma   90.00
#
_symmetry.space_group_name_H-M   'P 1'
#
loop_
_entity.id
_entity.type
_entity.pdbx_description
1 polymer ?
#
loop_
_entity_poly.entity_id
_entity_poly.type
_entity_poly.pdbx_seq_one_letter_code
_entity_poly.pdbx_strand_id
1 'polypeptide(L)'
;MKESILYEKLKKGLVKCKTCSHFCVIAPEKRGICGVRENIEGKLFFLPYGQAIAANIDPIEKKPLYHFLPKTFTFSIATVGCNFRCGNCQNWTISQFSKFPDTTRKMIEKSGENLSPKKIIELAQKNNCPSISYTYTEPTIFLEYAFDTMKLAKKAG
;
A
#
# COMPACT_ATOMS: atom_id res chain seq x y z
N MET A 1 5.95 -8.07 -6.34
CA MET A 1 5.06 -8.60 -5.26
C MET A 1 5.83 -9.09 -4.04
N LYS A 2 5.16 -9.24 -2.90
CA LYS A 2 5.72 -9.76 -1.64
C LYS A 2 4.69 -10.64 -0.92
N GLU A 3 5.10 -11.77 -0.32
CA GLU A 3 4.22 -12.60 0.49
C GLU A 3 3.70 -11.80 1.70
N SER A 4 2.40 -11.90 1.95
CA SER A 4 1.72 -11.19 3.03
C SER A 4 2.11 -11.78 4.39
N ILE A 5 2.25 -10.91 5.40
CA ILE A 5 2.64 -11.35 6.76
C ILE A 5 1.45 -11.72 7.64
N LEU A 6 0.24 -11.27 7.31
CA LEU A 6 -0.98 -11.48 8.09
C LEU A 6 -2.02 -12.28 7.31
N TYR A 7 -1.88 -13.59 7.29
CA TYR A 7 -2.88 -14.50 6.76
C TYR A 7 -2.75 -15.91 7.35
N GLU A 8 -3.74 -16.73 7.14
CA GLU A 8 -3.73 -18.15 7.45
C GLU A 8 -4.13 -18.99 6.24
N LYS A 9 -3.54 -20.18 6.15
CA LYS A 9 -3.90 -21.17 5.13
C LYS A 9 -5.10 -21.97 5.62
N LEU A 10 -6.05 -22.18 4.71
CA LEU A 10 -7.25 -22.99 4.95
C LEU A 10 -7.22 -24.25 4.06
N LYS A 11 -8.18 -25.16 4.28
CA LYS A 11 -8.35 -26.36 3.44
C LYS A 11 -8.63 -25.97 1.98
N LYS A 12 -8.37 -26.89 1.06
CA LYS A 12 -8.64 -26.77 -0.39
C LYS A 12 -7.92 -25.57 -1.04
N GLY A 13 -6.74 -25.21 -0.56
CA GLY A 13 -5.94 -24.11 -1.12
C GLY A 13 -6.48 -22.70 -0.86
N LEU A 14 -7.52 -22.55 -0.04
CA LEU A 14 -8.02 -21.25 0.39
C LEU A 14 -7.05 -20.57 1.34
N VAL A 15 -7.05 -19.24 1.35
CA VAL A 15 -6.36 -18.43 2.37
C VAL A 15 -7.31 -17.42 3.01
N LYS A 16 -7.14 -17.15 4.30
CA LYS A 16 -7.87 -16.08 5.00
C LYS A 16 -6.93 -14.93 5.29
N CYS A 17 -7.16 -13.81 4.63
CA CYS A 17 -6.42 -12.56 4.88
C CYS A 17 -6.82 -11.99 6.25
N LYS A 18 -5.83 -11.55 7.05
CA LYS A 18 -6.02 -10.93 8.36
C LYS A 18 -5.50 -9.49 8.41
N THR A 19 -5.21 -8.90 7.25
CA THR A 19 -4.61 -7.55 7.19
C THR A 19 -5.61 -6.45 7.56
N CYS A 20 -6.89 -6.62 7.26
CA CYS A 20 -7.94 -5.65 7.62
C CYS A 20 -9.21 -6.37 8.08
N SER A 21 -10.19 -5.60 8.59
CA SER A 21 -11.44 -6.12 9.18
C SER A 21 -12.40 -6.82 8.20
N HIS A 22 -12.07 -6.88 6.91
CA HIS A 22 -12.85 -7.68 5.96
C HIS A 22 -12.60 -9.19 6.08
N PHE A 23 -11.45 -9.61 6.61
CA PHE A 23 -11.09 -11.02 6.80
C PHE A 23 -11.39 -11.91 5.58
N CYS A 24 -11.07 -11.41 4.39
CA CYS A 24 -11.38 -12.08 3.13
C CYS A 24 -10.92 -13.53 3.11
N VAL A 25 -11.81 -14.46 2.80
CA VAL A 25 -11.47 -15.84 2.42
C VAL A 25 -11.29 -15.85 0.90
N ILE A 26 -10.09 -16.18 0.43
CA ILE A 26 -9.67 -15.98 -0.95
C ILE A 26 -9.31 -17.33 -1.56
N ALA A 27 -10.01 -17.69 -2.63
CA ALA A 27 -9.73 -18.92 -3.40
C ALA A 27 -8.44 -18.77 -4.22
N PRO A 28 -7.81 -19.88 -4.66
CA PRO A 28 -6.68 -19.83 -5.57
C PRO A 28 -6.95 -18.95 -6.79
N GLU A 29 -5.98 -18.15 -7.20
CA GLU A 29 -6.01 -17.21 -8.34
C GLU A 29 -7.09 -16.11 -8.20
N LYS A 30 -7.60 -15.88 -6.99
CA LYS A 30 -8.56 -14.79 -6.70
C LYS A 30 -7.94 -13.74 -5.80
N ARG A 31 -8.52 -12.55 -5.83
CA ARG A 31 -8.09 -11.38 -5.05
C ARG A 31 -9.10 -11.06 -3.95
N GLY A 32 -8.61 -10.52 -2.84
CA GLY A 32 -9.44 -9.95 -1.79
C GLY A 32 -10.15 -8.67 -2.24
N ILE A 33 -11.06 -8.14 -1.41
CA ILE A 33 -11.90 -6.96 -1.71
C ILE A 33 -11.08 -5.69 -2.04
N CYS A 34 -9.85 -5.58 -1.53
CA CYS A 34 -8.93 -4.47 -1.85
C CYS A 34 -8.37 -4.54 -3.29
N GLY A 35 -8.45 -5.69 -3.96
CA GLY A 35 -7.96 -5.94 -5.30
C GLY A 35 -6.45 -6.13 -5.44
N VAL A 36 -5.67 -5.98 -4.35
CA VAL A 36 -4.19 -6.01 -4.39
C VAL A 36 -3.56 -7.15 -3.60
N ARG A 37 -4.37 -7.98 -2.95
CA ARG A 37 -3.92 -9.20 -2.28
C ARG A 37 -4.52 -10.40 -2.99
N GLU A 38 -3.66 -11.28 -3.49
CA GLU A 38 -4.03 -12.43 -4.30
C GLU A 38 -3.52 -13.72 -3.70
N ASN A 39 -4.35 -14.75 -3.76
CA ASN A 39 -3.97 -16.10 -3.40
C ASN A 39 -3.31 -16.77 -4.60
N ILE A 40 -2.02 -17.01 -4.51
CA ILE A 40 -1.24 -17.71 -5.52
C ILE A 40 -0.76 -19.01 -4.89
N GLU A 41 -1.24 -20.14 -5.40
CA GLU A 41 -0.87 -21.48 -4.94
C GLU A 41 -0.99 -21.69 -3.41
N GLY A 42 -2.04 -21.17 -2.79
CA GLY A 42 -2.26 -21.30 -1.34
C GLY A 42 -1.40 -20.38 -0.47
N LYS A 43 -0.77 -19.37 -1.07
CA LYS A 43 -0.07 -18.28 -0.38
C LYS A 43 -0.68 -16.94 -0.74
N LEU A 44 -0.75 -16.04 0.22
CA LEU A 44 -1.27 -14.70 -0.02
C LEU A 44 -0.14 -13.73 -0.36
N PHE A 45 -0.26 -13.02 -1.48
CA PHE A 45 0.73 -12.03 -1.91
C PHE A 45 0.12 -10.63 -1.99
N PHE A 46 0.87 -9.63 -1.53
CA PHE A 46 0.65 -8.23 -1.84
C PHE A 46 1.33 -7.90 -3.18
N LEU A 47 0.53 -7.60 -4.20
CA LEU A 47 0.99 -7.50 -5.58
C LEU A 47 1.85 -6.25 -5.86
N PRO A 48 1.42 -4.99 -5.52
CA PRO A 48 2.15 -3.78 -5.90
C PRO A 48 3.28 -3.42 -4.91
N TYR A 49 3.96 -4.42 -4.33
CA TYR A 49 5.09 -4.16 -3.43
C TYR A 49 6.23 -3.46 -4.17
N GLY A 50 6.68 -2.32 -3.63
CA GLY A 50 7.73 -1.51 -4.25
C GLY A 50 7.25 -0.68 -5.43
N GLN A 51 5.94 -0.58 -5.66
CA GLN A 51 5.32 0.25 -6.70
C GLN A 51 4.51 1.37 -6.05
N ALA A 52 4.91 2.61 -6.23
CA ALA A 52 4.18 3.77 -5.74
C ALA A 52 3.38 4.40 -6.89
N ILE A 53 2.05 4.42 -6.76
CA ILE A 53 1.18 5.11 -7.72
C ILE A 53 1.15 6.63 -7.47
N ALA A 54 1.51 7.04 -6.26
CA ALA A 54 1.71 8.43 -5.89
C ALA A 54 2.93 8.53 -4.97
N ALA A 55 3.80 9.49 -5.26
CA ALA A 55 4.97 9.85 -4.49
C ALA A 55 5.15 11.38 -4.57
N ASN A 56 4.80 12.09 -3.50
CA ASN A 56 4.76 13.55 -3.48
C ASN A 56 5.40 14.11 -2.22
N ILE A 57 5.91 15.33 -2.33
CA ILE A 57 6.32 16.15 -1.18
C ILE A 57 5.14 17.04 -0.82
N ASP A 58 4.57 16.83 0.35
CA ASP A 58 3.41 17.58 0.84
C ASP A 58 3.75 18.32 2.13
N PRO A 59 3.20 19.52 2.37
CA PRO A 59 3.21 20.12 3.70
C PRO A 59 2.57 19.15 4.71
N ILE A 60 3.12 19.07 5.92
CA ILE A 60 2.59 18.16 6.96
C ILE A 60 1.14 18.51 7.33
N GLU A 61 0.77 19.78 7.23
CA GLU A 61 -0.59 20.25 7.50
C GLU A 61 -1.62 19.73 6.50
N LYS A 62 -1.20 19.33 5.30
CA LYS A 62 -2.10 18.63 4.32
C LYS A 62 -2.56 17.25 4.85
N LYS A 63 -1.88 16.71 5.86
CA LYS A 63 -2.26 15.48 6.56
C LYS A 63 -3.11 15.75 7.80
N PRO A 64 -3.80 16.85 7.90
CA PRO A 64 -4.29 17.64 9.02
C PRO A 64 -3.51 17.47 10.34
N LEU A 65 -2.19 17.45 10.25
CA LEU A 65 -1.29 17.35 11.41
C LEU A 65 -0.67 18.70 11.73
N TYR A 66 -1.44 19.58 12.42
CA TYR A 66 -1.02 20.96 12.69
C TYR A 66 -0.03 21.10 13.85
N HIS A 67 0.04 20.11 14.74
CA HIS A 67 0.92 20.11 15.92
C HIS A 67 2.08 19.13 15.84
N PHE A 68 2.13 18.31 14.79
CA PHE A 68 3.22 17.36 14.54
C PHE A 68 4.17 17.95 13.50
N LEU A 69 5.41 18.26 13.92
CA LEU A 69 6.45 18.84 13.05
C LEU A 69 5.93 19.99 12.17
N PRO A 70 5.31 21.05 12.75
CA PRO A 70 4.65 22.08 11.97
C PRO A 70 5.62 22.78 11.02
N LYS A 71 5.11 23.22 9.86
CA LYS A 71 5.87 23.87 8.78
C LYS A 71 6.93 22.98 8.10
N THR A 72 6.88 21.67 8.32
CA THR A 72 7.75 20.72 7.61
C THR A 72 7.05 20.11 6.41
N PHE A 73 7.85 19.47 5.55
CA PHE A 73 7.35 18.62 4.47
C PHE A 73 7.39 17.15 4.87
N THR A 74 6.49 16.37 4.30
CA THR A 74 6.47 14.92 4.44
C THR A 74 6.54 14.26 3.06
N PHE A 75 7.29 13.15 2.94
CA PHE A 75 7.29 12.37 1.72
C PHE A 75 6.10 11.41 1.73
N SER A 76 5.10 11.68 0.88
CA SER A 76 3.81 11.00 0.85
C SER A 76 3.80 9.92 -0.22
N ILE A 77 3.41 8.70 0.14
CA ILE A 77 3.32 7.57 -0.79
C ILE A 77 1.99 6.85 -0.72
N ALA A 78 1.59 6.27 -1.85
CA ALA A 78 0.46 5.36 -1.97
C ALA A 78 0.75 4.22 -2.95
N THR A 79 0.05 3.11 -2.78
CA THR A 79 -0.08 2.06 -3.79
C THR A 79 -1.50 2.07 -4.37
N VAL A 80 -1.71 1.39 -5.50
CA VAL A 80 -3.07 1.17 -6.00
C VAL A 80 -3.89 0.28 -5.07
N GLY A 81 -5.21 0.38 -5.19
CA GLY A 81 -6.15 -0.41 -4.42
C GLY A 81 -6.56 0.24 -3.10
N CYS A 82 -7.64 -0.24 -2.54
CA CYS A 82 -8.17 0.19 -1.25
C CYS A 82 -9.21 -0.81 -0.77
N ASN A 83 -9.30 -1.06 0.53
CA ASN A 83 -10.33 -1.91 1.11
C ASN A 83 -11.68 -1.18 1.32
N PHE A 84 -11.72 0.13 1.09
CA PHE A 84 -12.93 0.95 1.11
C PHE A 84 -13.50 1.22 -0.30
N ARG A 85 -14.77 1.69 -0.33
CA ARG A 85 -15.50 2.14 -1.51
C ARG A 85 -16.26 3.43 -1.18
N CYS A 86 -15.58 4.43 -0.67
CA CYS A 86 -16.17 5.71 -0.30
C CYS A 86 -16.83 6.38 -1.52
N GLY A 87 -18.09 6.80 -1.40
CA GLY A 87 -18.83 7.45 -2.49
C GLY A 87 -18.25 8.81 -2.91
N ASN A 88 -17.52 9.47 -2.00
CA ASN A 88 -16.87 10.76 -2.22
C ASN A 88 -15.33 10.64 -2.31
N CYS A 89 -14.81 9.51 -2.76
CA CYS A 89 -13.37 9.27 -2.80
C CYS A 89 -12.68 10.19 -3.82
N GLN A 90 -11.91 11.16 -3.33
CA GLN A 90 -11.11 12.05 -4.17
C GLN A 90 -10.04 11.30 -4.98
N ASN A 91 -9.53 10.19 -4.45
CA ASN A 91 -8.50 9.36 -5.06
C ASN A 91 -9.09 8.08 -5.72
N TRP A 92 -10.34 8.13 -6.22
CA TRP A 92 -11.04 6.93 -6.70
C TRP A 92 -10.30 6.21 -7.83
N THR A 93 -9.63 6.94 -8.72
CA THR A 93 -8.90 6.37 -9.85
C THR A 93 -7.81 5.39 -9.39
N ILE A 94 -7.02 5.74 -8.39
CA ILE A 94 -5.96 4.88 -7.87
C ILE A 94 -6.50 3.87 -6.84
N SER A 95 -7.49 4.25 -6.05
CA SER A 95 -8.06 3.40 -5.00
C SER A 95 -8.94 2.27 -5.55
N GLN A 96 -9.57 2.46 -6.71
CA GLN A 96 -10.45 1.46 -7.32
C GLN A 96 -9.82 0.74 -8.54
N PHE A 97 -8.69 1.22 -9.06
CA PHE A 97 -8.00 0.65 -10.22
C PHE A 97 -7.89 -0.87 -10.19
N SER A 98 -7.45 -1.43 -9.07
CA SER A 98 -7.24 -2.88 -8.91
C SER A 98 -8.52 -3.71 -8.91
N LYS A 99 -9.69 -3.07 -8.92
CA LYS A 99 -11.01 -3.72 -8.85
C LYS A 99 -11.76 -3.70 -10.18
N PHE A 100 -11.24 -3.03 -11.21
CA PHE A 100 -11.86 -3.05 -12.52
C PHE A 100 -11.75 -4.45 -13.14
N PRO A 101 -12.77 -4.91 -13.87
CA PRO A 101 -12.83 -6.28 -14.43
C PRO A 101 -11.61 -6.65 -15.27
N ASP A 102 -11.12 -5.69 -16.07
CA ASP A 102 -10.00 -5.90 -17.00
C ASP A 102 -8.63 -5.71 -16.37
N THR A 103 -8.56 -5.41 -15.06
CA THR A 103 -7.28 -5.20 -14.40
C THR A 103 -6.59 -6.54 -14.09
N THR A 104 -5.54 -6.82 -14.82
CA THR A 104 -4.73 -8.03 -14.66
C THR A 104 -3.76 -7.92 -13.48
N ARG A 105 -3.26 -9.07 -12.99
CA ARG A 105 -2.18 -9.14 -12.00
C ARG A 105 -0.97 -8.30 -12.43
N LYS A 106 -0.51 -8.47 -13.66
CA LYS A 106 0.67 -7.76 -14.21
C LYS A 106 0.49 -6.24 -14.22
N MET A 107 -0.71 -5.74 -14.47
CA MET A 107 -1.01 -4.30 -14.41
C MET A 107 -0.87 -3.78 -12.97
N ILE A 108 -1.33 -4.54 -11.97
CA ILE A 108 -1.20 -4.18 -10.56
C ILE A 108 0.26 -4.21 -10.10
N GLU A 109 1.02 -5.24 -10.49
CA GLU A 109 2.45 -5.38 -10.15
C GLU A 109 3.33 -4.29 -10.75
N LYS A 110 2.88 -3.65 -11.81
CA LYS A 110 3.58 -2.56 -12.50
C LYS A 110 2.87 -1.21 -12.38
N SER A 111 1.94 -1.09 -11.41
CA SER A 111 1.17 0.14 -11.22
C SER A 111 1.99 1.20 -10.50
N GLY A 112 2.41 2.23 -11.22
CA GLY A 112 3.18 3.34 -10.68
C GLY A 112 4.70 3.21 -10.90
N GLU A 113 5.44 4.00 -10.15
CA GLU A 113 6.90 4.03 -10.23
C GLU A 113 7.53 2.92 -9.36
N ASN A 114 8.64 2.37 -9.83
CA ASN A 114 9.44 1.45 -9.03
C ASN A 114 10.15 2.22 -7.93
N LEU A 115 9.62 2.13 -6.73
CA LEU A 115 10.05 2.87 -5.56
C LEU A 115 10.28 1.92 -4.38
N SER A 116 11.49 1.34 -4.30
CA SER A 116 11.83 0.44 -3.19
C SER A 116 11.79 1.16 -1.84
N PRO A 117 11.60 0.44 -0.70
CA PRO A 117 11.68 1.04 0.63
C PRO A 117 12.95 1.87 0.86
N LYS A 118 14.11 1.40 0.36
CA LYS A 118 15.37 2.13 0.44
C LYS A 118 15.30 3.45 -0.35
N LYS A 119 14.74 3.41 -1.56
CA LYS A 119 14.61 4.60 -2.40
C LYS A 119 13.68 5.66 -1.80
N ILE A 120 12.64 5.24 -1.07
CA ILE A 120 11.77 6.17 -0.32
C ILE A 120 12.59 6.96 0.70
N ILE A 121 13.44 6.28 1.49
CA ILE A 121 14.29 6.93 2.48
C ILE A 121 15.27 7.92 1.83
N GLU A 122 15.94 7.48 0.77
CA GLU A 122 16.86 8.35 0.01
C GLU A 122 16.16 9.62 -0.50
N LEU A 123 14.95 9.48 -1.04
CA LEU A 123 14.19 10.62 -1.56
C LEU A 123 13.66 11.52 -0.42
N ALA A 124 13.19 10.95 0.68
CA ALA A 124 12.76 11.74 1.84
C ALA A 124 13.92 12.59 2.39
N GLN A 125 15.11 11.99 2.59
CA GLN A 125 16.30 12.70 3.06
C GLN A 125 16.77 13.75 2.06
N LYS A 126 16.86 13.41 0.76
CA LYS A 126 17.27 14.34 -0.30
C LYS A 126 16.38 15.59 -0.36
N ASN A 127 15.10 15.45 -0.04
CA ASN A 127 14.13 16.56 -0.07
C ASN A 127 13.85 17.16 1.31
N ASN A 128 14.70 16.91 2.31
CA ASN A 128 14.56 17.43 3.66
C ASN A 128 13.17 17.15 4.26
N CYS A 129 12.59 15.97 4.00
CA CYS A 129 11.35 15.54 4.61
C CYS A 129 11.66 14.74 5.89
N PRO A 130 11.40 15.29 7.10
CA PRO A 130 11.65 14.60 8.36
C PRO A 130 10.63 13.48 8.65
N SER A 131 9.65 13.29 7.78
CA SER A 131 8.62 12.27 7.93
C SER A 131 8.20 11.65 6.60
N ILE A 132 7.60 10.44 6.68
CA ILE A 132 6.99 9.74 5.57
C ILE A 132 5.51 9.54 5.88
N SER A 133 4.63 9.92 4.96
CA SER A 133 3.19 9.73 5.08
C SER A 133 2.70 8.60 4.16
N TYR A 134 2.09 7.59 4.75
CA TYR A 134 1.37 6.53 4.04
C TYR A 134 -0.08 6.99 3.86
N THR A 135 -0.50 7.37 2.65
CA THR A 135 -1.71 8.16 2.46
C THR A 135 -2.37 7.94 1.09
N TYR A 136 -3.34 8.77 0.69
CA TYR A 136 -4.14 8.78 -0.54
C TYR A 136 -5.05 7.56 -0.71
N THR A 137 -4.54 6.34 -0.53
CA THR A 137 -5.31 5.11 -0.38
C THR A 137 -5.18 4.60 1.06
N GLU A 138 -5.89 3.55 1.45
CA GLU A 138 -5.84 3.04 2.82
C GLU A 138 -4.50 2.32 3.09
N PRO A 139 -3.67 2.80 4.03
CA PRO A 139 -2.32 2.24 4.25
C PRO A 139 -2.32 0.79 4.73
N THR A 140 -3.37 0.34 5.41
CA THR A 140 -3.50 -1.05 5.88
C THR A 140 -3.32 -2.06 4.75
N ILE A 141 -3.75 -1.73 3.52
CA ILE A 141 -3.66 -2.67 2.40
C ILE A 141 -2.23 -2.87 1.91
N PHE A 142 -1.31 -1.92 2.16
CA PHE A 142 0.10 -2.03 1.78
C PHE A 142 1.04 -2.14 2.98
N LEU A 143 0.57 -2.84 4.01
CA LEU A 143 1.25 -3.02 5.29
C LEU A 143 2.72 -3.47 5.15
N GLU A 144 3.00 -4.46 4.32
CA GLU A 144 4.35 -5.01 4.14
C GLU A 144 5.32 -3.97 3.58
N TYR A 145 4.85 -3.16 2.65
CA TYR A 145 5.65 -2.09 2.04
C TYR A 145 5.90 -0.95 3.03
N ALA A 146 4.85 -0.52 3.74
CA ALA A 146 4.96 0.48 4.79
C ALA A 146 5.89 0.00 5.93
N PHE A 147 5.73 -1.24 6.38
CA PHE A 147 6.50 -1.81 7.50
C PHE A 147 8.00 -1.90 7.19
N ASP A 148 8.36 -2.35 5.98
CA ASP A 148 9.76 -2.39 5.57
C ASP A 148 10.35 -0.99 5.44
N THR A 149 9.56 -0.04 4.93
CA THR A 149 9.98 1.37 4.85
C THR A 149 10.18 1.97 6.24
N MET A 150 9.24 1.74 7.19
CA MET A 150 9.36 2.21 8.58
C MET A 150 10.60 1.65 9.28
N LYS A 151 10.95 0.37 9.06
CA LYS A 151 12.18 -0.21 9.62
C LYS A 151 13.44 0.49 9.13
N LEU A 152 13.48 0.87 7.85
CA LEU A 152 14.60 1.60 7.27
C LEU A 152 14.61 3.06 7.75
N ALA A 153 13.45 3.71 7.79
CA ALA A 153 13.32 5.07 8.31
C ALA A 153 13.86 5.19 9.75
N LYS A 154 13.45 4.26 10.62
CA LYS A 154 13.95 4.22 12.02
C LYS A 154 15.48 4.07 12.12
N LYS A 155 16.13 3.41 11.16
CA LYS A 155 17.59 3.28 11.12
C LYS A 155 18.30 4.49 10.56
N ALA A 156 17.58 5.29 9.81
CA ALA A 156 18.11 6.48 9.14
C ALA A 156 17.97 7.79 9.97
N GLY A 157 17.37 7.70 11.18
CA GLY A 157 17.05 8.82 12.08
C GLY A 157 15.64 9.30 11.83
#